data_ffd87da27026e93608dde68f8bc88952
#
_entry.id   ffd87da27026e93608dde68f8bc88952
#
_cell.length_a   1.000
_cell.length_b   1.000
_cell.length_c   1.000
_cell.angle_alpha   90.00
_cell.angle_beta   90.00
_cell.angle_gamma   90.00
#
_symmetry.space_group_name_H-M   'P 1'
#
loop_
_entity.id
_entity.type
_entity.pdbx_description
1 polymer ?
#
loop_
_entity_poly.entity_id
_entity_poly.type
_entity_poly.pdbx_seq_one_letter_code
_entity_poly.pdbx_strand_id
1 'polypeptide(L)'
;MLFRSLLTVFIQHTSASLTIQENADPDVLRDLADALDKLAPRGTGYRHSMEGADDMPGHIRSMLTAVSLGVPVTGGVAVLGVWQAIYLIEHRDRPHAREIALHYIGTRRQHPDP
;
A
#
# COMPACT_ATOMS: atom_id res chain seq x y z
N MET A 1 6.91 -23.77 6.74
CA MET A 1 5.95 -23.19 7.69
C MET A 1 4.59 -23.18 7.04
N LEU A 2 3.55 -23.67 7.70
CA LEU A 2 2.20 -23.71 7.15
C LEU A 2 1.34 -22.62 7.79
N PHE A 3 0.68 -21.84 6.95
CA PHE A 3 -0.27 -20.82 7.39
C PHE A 3 -1.68 -21.22 6.96
N ARG A 4 -2.65 -20.99 7.82
CA ARG A 4 -4.06 -21.33 7.57
C ARG A 4 -4.90 -20.13 7.20
N SER A 5 -4.37 -18.93 7.35
CA SER A 5 -5.14 -17.71 7.18
C SER A 5 -4.39 -16.71 6.33
N LEU A 6 -5.14 -15.93 5.56
CA LEU A 6 -4.64 -14.91 4.68
C LEU A 6 -5.44 -13.65 4.85
N LEU A 7 -4.75 -12.53 5.08
CA LEU A 7 -5.33 -11.20 5.03
C LEU A 7 -5.01 -10.58 3.68
N THR A 8 -6.02 -10.13 2.97
CA THR A 8 -5.87 -9.34 1.76
C THR A 8 -6.20 -7.89 2.09
N VAL A 9 -5.27 -7.00 1.73
CA VAL A 9 -5.42 -5.55 1.85
C VAL A 9 -5.51 -4.99 0.44
N PHE A 10 -6.60 -4.32 0.11
CA PHE A 10 -6.86 -3.80 -1.23
C PHE A 10 -7.25 -2.34 -1.17
N ILE A 11 -6.56 -1.51 -1.95
CA ILE A 11 -6.89 -0.08 -2.02
C ILE A 11 -7.78 0.19 -3.23
N GLN A 12 -8.88 0.91 -3.01
CA GLN A 12 -9.93 1.16 -4.00
C GLN A 12 -9.73 2.51 -4.70
N HIS A 13 -8.49 2.83 -5.08
CA HIS A 13 -8.12 4.10 -5.68
C HIS A 13 -7.08 3.92 -6.79
N THR A 14 -7.04 4.87 -7.71
CA THR A 14 -6.09 4.90 -8.82
C THR A 14 -4.95 5.90 -8.61
N SER A 15 -4.97 6.65 -7.51
CA SER A 15 -3.96 7.65 -7.16
C SER A 15 -3.40 7.47 -5.76
N ALA A 16 -3.57 6.30 -5.20
CA ALA A 16 -2.93 5.86 -3.98
C ALA A 16 -2.65 4.36 -4.11
N SER A 17 -1.69 3.87 -3.36
CA SER A 17 -1.28 2.47 -3.44
C SER A 17 -0.76 1.96 -2.11
N LEU A 18 -0.30 0.71 -2.13
CA LEU A 18 0.17 0.01 -0.94
C LEU A 18 1.59 -0.49 -1.17
N THR A 19 2.33 -0.64 -0.10
CA THR A 19 3.62 -1.32 -0.12
C THR A 19 3.92 -1.94 1.24
N ILE A 20 4.78 -2.93 1.23
CA ILE A 20 5.40 -3.45 2.44
C ILE A 20 6.86 -3.04 2.38
N GLN A 21 7.30 -2.25 3.33
CA GLN A 21 8.64 -1.69 3.38
C GLN A 21 9.15 -1.57 4.80
N GLU A 22 10.42 -1.21 4.92
CA GLU A 22 11.10 -1.05 6.19
C GLU A 22 10.41 -0.02 7.08
N ASN A 23 10.30 -0.36 8.36
CA ASN A 23 9.64 0.46 9.38
C ASN A 23 10.61 1.12 10.37
N ALA A 24 11.92 0.99 10.18
CA ALA A 24 12.90 1.43 11.16
C ALA A 24 13.60 2.73 10.78
N ASP A 25 14.20 2.79 9.59
CA ASP A 25 14.92 3.97 9.12
C ASP A 25 14.01 4.83 8.23
N PRO A 26 13.61 6.03 8.68
CA PRO A 26 12.75 6.90 7.88
C PRO A 26 13.39 7.35 6.56
N ASP A 27 14.71 7.28 6.43
CA ASP A 27 15.38 7.62 5.18
C ASP A 27 15.08 6.64 4.04
N VAL A 28 14.72 5.40 4.35
CA VAL A 28 14.28 4.45 3.33
C VAL A 28 13.03 4.99 2.61
N LEU A 29 12.05 5.46 3.35
CA LEU A 29 10.82 6.01 2.78
C LEU A 29 11.08 7.30 2.01
N ARG A 30 11.99 8.13 2.48
CA ARG A 30 12.40 9.37 1.78
C ARG A 30 13.08 9.05 0.45
N ASP A 31 14.00 8.11 0.44
CA ASP A 31 14.69 7.69 -0.78
C ASP A 31 13.73 7.04 -1.78
N LEU A 32 12.77 6.26 -1.30
CA LEU A 32 11.73 5.67 -2.16
C LEU A 32 10.82 6.75 -2.76
N ALA A 33 10.44 7.75 -1.98
CA ALA A 33 9.66 8.89 -2.48
C ALA A 33 10.43 9.66 -3.55
N ASP A 34 11.71 9.91 -3.33
CA ASP A 34 12.59 10.58 -4.31
C ASP A 34 12.72 9.74 -5.59
N ALA A 35 12.83 8.44 -5.48
CA ALA A 35 12.88 7.54 -6.62
C ALA A 35 11.59 7.59 -7.43
N LEU A 36 10.43 7.60 -6.77
CA LEU A 36 9.15 7.74 -7.46
C LEU A 36 9.01 9.10 -8.16
N ASP A 37 9.52 10.16 -7.58
CA ASP A 37 9.54 11.49 -8.20
C ASP A 37 10.36 11.50 -9.49
N LYS A 38 11.45 10.73 -9.56
CA LYS A 38 12.27 10.59 -10.76
C LYS A 38 11.60 9.72 -11.82
N LEU A 39 10.95 8.65 -11.40
CA LEU A 39 10.29 7.70 -12.30
C LEU A 39 8.98 8.24 -12.88
N ALA A 40 8.26 9.02 -12.11
CA ALA A 40 6.98 9.60 -12.48
C ALA A 40 6.94 11.07 -12.09
N PRO A 41 7.68 11.93 -12.80
CA PRO A 41 7.75 13.34 -12.47
C PRO A 41 6.41 14.05 -12.72
N ARG A 42 6.15 15.05 -11.90
CA ARG A 42 5.08 16.02 -12.18
C ARG A 42 5.45 16.81 -13.41
N GLY A 43 4.43 17.30 -14.08
CA GLY A 43 4.71 18.21 -15.18
C GLY A 43 3.67 18.16 -16.27
N THR A 44 4.06 18.77 -17.36
CA THR A 44 3.30 18.83 -18.59
C THR A 44 3.77 17.76 -19.56
N GLY A 45 3.00 17.49 -20.57
CA GLY A 45 3.35 16.52 -21.59
C GLY A 45 2.57 15.20 -21.48
N TYR A 46 1.83 15.00 -20.41
CA TYR A 46 0.89 13.89 -20.32
C TYR A 46 -0.41 14.24 -21.07
N ARG A 47 -1.01 13.25 -21.71
CA ARG A 47 -2.32 13.43 -22.36
C ARG A 47 -3.42 13.63 -21.32
N HIS A 48 -3.35 12.90 -20.22
CA HIS A 48 -4.26 13.06 -19.09
C HIS A 48 -3.73 14.19 -18.21
N SER A 49 -4.35 15.36 -18.28
CA SER A 49 -3.84 16.57 -17.65
C SER A 49 -4.90 17.43 -16.97
N MET A 50 -6.17 17.07 -17.09
CA MET A 50 -7.28 17.92 -16.64
C MET A 50 -7.46 17.92 -15.11
N GLU A 51 -6.89 16.96 -14.41
CA GLU A 51 -7.09 16.79 -12.97
C GLU A 51 -5.88 17.23 -12.14
N GLY A 52 -4.95 17.97 -12.75
CA GLY A 52 -3.79 18.50 -12.09
C GLY A 52 -2.49 17.83 -12.50
N ALA A 53 -1.38 18.49 -12.21
CA ALA A 53 -0.04 18.04 -12.59
C ALA A 53 0.43 16.79 -11.83
N ASP A 54 -0.24 16.44 -10.75
CA ASP A 54 0.08 15.30 -9.89
C ASP A 54 -0.76 14.06 -10.18
N ASP A 55 -1.79 14.17 -11.03
CA ASP A 55 -2.73 13.04 -11.21
C ASP A 55 -2.14 11.95 -12.12
N MET A 56 -1.65 12.29 -13.30
CA MET A 56 -1.04 11.27 -14.17
C MET A 56 0.20 10.64 -13.53
N PRO A 57 1.10 11.39 -12.89
CA PRO A 57 2.16 10.78 -12.07
C PRO A 57 1.61 9.82 -11.01
N GLY A 58 0.51 10.15 -10.37
CA GLY A 58 -0.17 9.27 -9.41
C GLY A 58 -0.59 7.94 -10.02
N HIS A 59 -1.13 7.95 -11.24
CA HIS A 59 -1.47 6.73 -11.97
C HIS A 59 -0.24 5.86 -12.28
N ILE A 60 0.84 6.49 -12.70
CA ILE A 60 2.10 5.78 -12.97
C ILE A 60 2.64 5.15 -11.69
N ARG A 61 2.69 5.90 -10.60
CA ARG A 61 3.19 5.41 -9.31
C ARG A 61 2.32 4.27 -8.77
N SER A 62 1.01 4.37 -8.95
CA SER A 62 0.08 3.31 -8.57
C SER A 62 0.33 2.03 -9.35
N MET A 63 0.68 2.14 -10.63
CA MET A 63 1.02 0.99 -11.47
C MET A 63 2.38 0.36 -11.09
N LEU A 64 3.33 1.16 -10.60
CA LEU A 64 4.66 0.71 -10.22
C LEU A 64 4.73 0.10 -8.81
N THR A 65 3.74 0.36 -7.99
CA THR A 65 3.66 -0.14 -6.62
C THR A 65 2.59 -1.23 -6.52
N ALA A 66 1.90 -1.36 -5.41
CA ALA A 66 0.90 -2.40 -5.25
C ALA A 66 -0.47 -1.81 -4.90
N VAL A 67 -1.52 -2.39 -5.44
CA VAL A 67 -2.90 -2.05 -5.05
C VAL A 67 -3.51 -3.13 -4.18
N SER A 68 -2.88 -4.29 -4.10
CA SER A 68 -3.32 -5.42 -3.30
C SER A 68 -2.12 -6.09 -2.66
N LEU A 69 -2.25 -6.45 -1.39
CA LEU A 69 -1.24 -7.17 -0.63
C LEU A 69 -1.89 -8.38 0.01
N GLY A 70 -1.21 -9.53 -0.10
CA GLY A 70 -1.58 -10.72 0.64
C GLY A 70 -0.59 -10.95 1.77
N VAL A 71 -1.08 -11.06 3.00
CA VAL A 71 -0.24 -11.27 4.18
C VAL A 71 -0.72 -12.51 4.92
N PRO A 72 0.15 -13.52 5.07
CA PRO A 72 -0.19 -14.68 5.91
C PRO A 72 -0.48 -14.25 7.34
N VAL A 73 -1.40 -14.96 7.98
CA VAL A 73 -1.78 -14.70 9.37
C VAL A 73 -1.69 -16.00 10.15
N THR A 74 -1.13 -15.94 11.34
CA THR A 74 -1.11 -17.06 12.28
C THR A 74 -1.35 -16.53 13.70
N GLY A 75 -2.17 -17.26 14.46
CA GLY A 75 -2.49 -16.86 15.83
C GLY A 75 -3.10 -15.46 15.95
N GLY A 76 -3.84 -15.00 14.93
CA GLY A 76 -4.43 -13.67 14.90
C GLY A 76 -3.45 -12.54 14.58
N VAL A 77 -2.22 -12.84 14.17
CA VAL A 77 -1.18 -11.86 13.91
C VAL A 77 -0.68 -11.98 12.47
N ALA A 78 -0.59 -10.85 11.78
CA ALA A 78 0.03 -10.80 10.45
C ALA A 78 1.50 -11.17 10.54
N VAL A 79 1.93 -12.09 9.67
CA VAL A 79 3.30 -12.63 9.69
C VAL A 79 4.21 -11.72 8.88
N LEU A 80 4.43 -10.53 9.40
CA LEU A 80 5.41 -9.60 8.84
C LEU A 80 6.78 -9.84 9.47
N GLY A 81 7.84 -9.61 8.68
CA GLY A 81 9.19 -9.57 9.22
C GLY A 81 9.33 -8.41 10.22
N VAL A 82 10.34 -8.48 11.08
CA VAL A 82 10.56 -7.46 12.12
C VAL A 82 10.78 -6.06 11.55
N TRP A 83 11.29 -5.98 10.33
CA TRP A 83 11.55 -4.71 9.63
C TRP A 83 10.47 -4.32 8.62
N GLN A 84 9.37 -5.07 8.57
CA GLN A 84 8.31 -4.82 7.61
C GLN A 84 7.12 -4.12 8.26
N ALA A 85 6.53 -3.18 7.53
CA ALA A 85 5.21 -2.63 7.84
C ALA A 85 4.44 -2.42 6.54
N ILE A 86 3.12 -2.41 6.64
CA ILE A 86 2.22 -2.09 5.54
C ILE A 86 2.04 -0.58 5.50
N TYR A 87 2.26 0.01 4.33
CA TYR A 87 2.12 1.45 4.11
C TYR A 87 1.08 1.73 3.04
N LEU A 88 0.29 2.75 3.28
CA LEU A 88 -0.48 3.43 2.24
C LEU A 88 0.37 4.57 1.67
N ILE A 89 0.48 4.63 0.35
CA ILE A 89 1.20 5.70 -0.33
C ILE A 89 0.19 6.63 -0.97
N GLU A 90 0.15 7.88 -0.53
CA GLU A 90 -0.65 8.93 -1.14
C GLU A 90 0.13 9.55 -2.29
N HIS A 91 -0.39 9.47 -3.51
CA HIS A 91 0.30 10.00 -4.69
C HIS A 91 -0.15 11.39 -5.09
N ARG A 92 -1.23 11.91 -4.49
CA ARG A 92 -1.68 13.27 -4.73
C ARG A 92 -1.02 14.23 -3.73
N ASP A 93 -0.94 15.50 -4.10
CA ASP A 93 -0.35 16.54 -3.24
C ASP A 93 -1.23 16.90 -2.06
N ARG A 94 -2.54 16.83 -2.28
CA ARG A 94 -3.52 17.08 -1.23
C ARG A 94 -3.96 15.78 -0.60
N PRO A 95 -4.19 15.74 0.69
CA PRO A 95 -4.76 14.57 1.33
C PRO A 95 -6.17 14.30 0.80
N HIS A 96 -6.47 13.02 0.63
CA HIS A 96 -7.79 12.54 0.23
C HIS A 96 -8.25 11.47 1.20
N ALA A 97 -9.55 11.34 1.36
CA ALA A 97 -10.12 10.19 2.04
C ALA A 97 -9.88 8.94 1.20
N ARG A 98 -9.18 7.96 1.76
CA ARG A 98 -8.82 6.73 1.07
C ARG A 98 -9.56 5.55 1.71
N GLU A 99 -10.06 4.67 0.85
CA GLU A 99 -10.77 3.48 1.27
C GLU A 99 -9.91 2.25 1.04
N ILE A 100 -9.79 1.45 2.07
CA ILE A 100 -9.06 0.18 2.04
C ILE A 100 -10.05 -0.92 2.35
N ALA A 101 -10.17 -1.89 1.44
CA ALA A 101 -10.94 -3.09 1.67
C ALA A 101 -10.03 -4.15 2.31
N LEU A 102 -10.51 -4.76 3.37
CA LEU A 102 -9.84 -5.87 4.05
C LEU A 102 -10.66 -7.13 3.87
N HIS A 103 -9.98 -8.19 3.45
CA HIS A 103 -10.60 -9.49 3.33
C HIS A 103 -9.76 -10.54 4.03
N TYR A 104 -10.38 -11.32 4.88
CA TYR A 104 -9.71 -12.35 5.67
C TYR A 104 -10.31 -13.71 5.32
N ILE A 105 -9.44 -14.63 4.97
CA ILE A 105 -9.79 -16.04 4.76
C ILE A 105 -8.98 -16.86 5.74
N GLY A 106 -9.64 -17.68 6.53
CA GLY A 106 -8.96 -18.53 7.47
C GLY A 106 -9.88 -19.17 8.48
N THR A 107 -9.28 -19.84 9.44
CA THR A 107 -10.00 -20.50 10.51
C THR A 107 -10.23 -19.50 11.63
N ARG A 108 -11.48 -19.35 12.04
CA ARG A 108 -11.83 -18.53 13.18
C ARG A 108 -11.38 -19.22 14.46
N ARG A 109 -10.65 -18.48 15.30
CA ARG A 109 -10.28 -18.98 16.61
C ARG A 109 -11.54 -19.11 17.47
N GLN A 110 -11.76 -20.29 18.05
CA GLN A 110 -12.76 -20.45 19.07
C GLN A 110 -12.18 -20.01 20.39
N HIS A 111 -12.81 -19.03 21.02
CA HIS A 111 -12.53 -18.73 22.42
C HIS A 111 -13.36 -19.65 23.29
N PRO A 112 -12.78 -20.31 24.28
CA PRO A 112 -13.60 -20.97 25.29
C PRO A 112 -14.47 -19.88 25.96
N ASP A 113 -15.73 -20.20 26.19
CA ASP A 113 -16.62 -19.30 26.92
C ASP A 113 -16.02 -18.99 28.28
N PRO A 114 -16.11 -17.74 28.71
CA PRO A 114 -15.58 -17.37 30.00
C PRO A 114 -16.27 -18.10 31.16
#